data_027be5c114022fd4f07c2d9f0892836c
#
_entry.id   027be5c114022fd4f07c2d9f0892836c
#
_cell.length_a   1.000
_cell.length_b   1.000
_cell.length_c   1.000
_cell.angle_alpha   90.00
_cell.angle_beta   90.00
_cell.angle_gamma   90.00
#
_symmetry.space_group_name_H-M   'P 1'
#
loop_
_entity.id
_entity.type
_entity.pdbx_description
1 polymer ?
#
loop_
_entity_poly.entity_id
_entity_poly.type
_entity_poly.pdbx_seq_one_letter_code
_entity_poly.pdbx_strand_id
1 'polypeptide(L)'
;MEDKIEDRSGSRHGRRGGAKEPNGVMVKPKGRGTPQGGVISPLLSNIYLHWFETIAGLAAKAMGQAMVIVRYADDFVILAKDWADGFLQKVESILEERMGLTVNREKTKVLDLDAERASLTFLGYEFRKVRDRLYGTGKRYLHFGPSMKSVKRLCREVHGHTHTRNVLLPVETVVERVNRLLEEWGGFYTVGYPSRVFRKVNHYVLKRMARFLNRKSQRYDRLKYADTYYGEMAHYGLYRLAWAKTARRRI
;
A
#
# COMPACT_ATOMS: atom_id res chain seq x y z
N MET A 1 -3.15 3.26 -66.43
CA MET A 1 -2.07 4.11 -65.89
C MET A 1 -2.77 5.33 -65.36
N GLU A 2 -3.21 5.29 -64.12
CA GLU A 2 -3.89 6.39 -63.44
C GLU A 2 -3.09 6.73 -62.19
N ASP A 3 -2.46 7.91 -62.25
CA ASP A 3 -1.74 8.49 -61.11
C ASP A 3 -2.75 9.04 -60.11
N LYS A 4 -2.77 8.51 -58.90
CA LYS A 4 -3.49 9.08 -57.77
C LYS A 4 -2.62 10.10 -57.06
N ILE A 5 -2.98 11.38 -57.21
CA ILE A 5 -2.47 12.50 -56.45
C ILE A 5 -3.02 12.41 -55.02
N GLU A 6 -2.14 12.22 -54.03
CA GLU A 6 -2.47 12.32 -52.60
C GLU A 6 -2.54 13.81 -52.20
N ASP A 7 -3.73 14.22 -51.82
CA ASP A 7 -3.99 15.53 -51.21
C ASP A 7 -3.49 15.57 -49.76
N ARG A 8 -2.44 16.35 -49.50
CA ARG A 8 -1.92 16.65 -48.16
C ARG A 8 -2.57 17.91 -47.61
N SER A 9 -3.83 17.87 -47.26
CA SER A 9 -4.44 18.90 -46.44
C SER A 9 -4.31 18.53 -44.95
N GLY A 10 -3.37 19.18 -44.27
CA GLY A 10 -3.12 18.99 -42.82
C GLY A 10 -4.24 19.56 -41.96
N SER A 11 -5.15 18.71 -41.52
CA SER A 11 -6.09 19.04 -40.46
C SER A 11 -5.45 18.75 -39.10
N ARG A 12 -5.04 19.80 -38.38
CA ARG A 12 -4.68 19.73 -36.97
C ARG A 12 -5.92 19.48 -36.10
N HIS A 13 -6.36 18.24 -36.01
CA HIS A 13 -7.35 17.86 -35.05
C HIS A 13 -6.65 17.48 -33.74
N GLY A 14 -6.99 18.20 -32.67
CA GLY A 14 -6.51 17.92 -31.31
C GLY A 14 -6.75 16.46 -30.93
N ARG A 15 -5.71 15.79 -30.49
CA ARG A 15 -5.76 14.41 -29.99
C ARG A 15 -6.71 14.36 -28.79
N ARG A 16 -7.94 13.91 -29.00
CA ARG A 16 -8.83 13.46 -27.93
C ARG A 16 -8.24 12.17 -27.39
N GLY A 17 -7.65 12.24 -26.19
CA GLY A 17 -7.03 11.11 -25.52
C GLY A 17 -8.07 10.06 -25.15
N GLY A 18 -8.15 8.99 -25.93
CA GLY A 18 -8.83 7.76 -25.53
C GLY A 18 -7.88 6.90 -24.68
N ALA A 19 -8.35 6.32 -23.58
CA ALA A 19 -7.61 5.32 -22.83
C ALA A 19 -7.61 4.00 -23.61
N LYS A 20 -6.43 3.36 -23.72
CA LYS A 20 -6.32 1.99 -24.27
C LYS A 20 -6.56 0.99 -23.14
N GLU A 21 -7.50 0.08 -23.33
CA GLU A 21 -7.56 -1.12 -22.49
C GLU A 21 -6.40 -2.08 -22.79
N PRO A 22 -6.10 -3.02 -21.85
CA PRO A 22 -5.05 -4.03 -22.05
C PRO A 22 -5.14 -4.81 -23.36
N ASN A 23 -6.32 -4.86 -23.98
CA ASN A 23 -6.62 -5.57 -25.23
C ASN A 23 -6.41 -4.71 -26.49
N GLY A 24 -5.88 -3.49 -26.36
CA GLY A 24 -5.60 -2.61 -27.50
C GLY A 24 -6.82 -1.91 -28.13
N VAL A 25 -8.01 -2.11 -27.59
CA VAL A 25 -9.25 -1.49 -28.08
C VAL A 25 -9.34 -0.04 -27.60
N MET A 26 -9.55 0.90 -28.51
CA MET A 26 -9.81 2.31 -28.19
C MET A 26 -11.25 2.46 -27.68
N VAL A 27 -11.41 2.62 -26.38
CA VAL A 27 -12.73 2.90 -25.79
C VAL A 27 -13.04 4.38 -25.94
N LYS A 28 -14.15 4.71 -26.59
CA LYS A 28 -14.67 6.08 -26.61
C LYS A 28 -15.00 6.51 -25.17
N PRO A 29 -14.51 7.66 -24.69
CA PRO A 29 -14.85 8.10 -23.35
C PRO A 29 -16.38 8.28 -23.24
N LYS A 30 -16.98 7.61 -22.28
CA LYS A 30 -18.40 7.79 -21.93
C LYS A 30 -18.59 9.17 -21.26
N GLY A 31 -18.38 10.28 -21.89
CA GLY A 31 -18.70 11.65 -21.47
C GLY A 31 -18.55 12.04 -19.97
N ARG A 32 -18.05 11.16 -19.11
CA ARG A 32 -17.88 11.35 -17.67
C ARG A 32 -16.49 10.88 -17.23
N GLY A 33 -15.86 11.66 -16.35
CA GLY A 33 -14.56 11.35 -15.75
C GLY A 33 -13.38 11.82 -16.62
N THR A 34 -12.19 11.57 -16.11
CA THR A 34 -10.92 11.87 -16.77
C THR A 34 -10.25 10.56 -17.25
N PRO A 35 -9.48 10.58 -18.35
CA PRO A 35 -8.76 9.39 -18.81
C PRO A 35 -7.83 8.86 -17.72
N GLN A 36 -7.82 7.54 -17.51
CA GLN A 36 -6.88 6.92 -16.58
C GLN A 36 -5.44 7.15 -17.08
N GLY A 37 -4.55 7.65 -16.19
CA GLY A 37 -3.16 8.01 -16.55
C GLY A 37 -2.98 9.42 -17.11
N GLY A 38 -4.02 10.26 -17.15
CA GLY A 38 -3.89 11.68 -17.50
C GLY A 38 -3.14 12.46 -16.43
N VAL A 39 -2.24 13.38 -16.83
CA VAL A 39 -1.41 14.18 -15.90
C VAL A 39 -2.25 15.00 -14.92
N ILE A 40 -3.39 15.54 -15.38
CA ILE A 40 -4.30 16.38 -14.58
C ILE A 40 -5.30 15.55 -13.75
N SER A 41 -5.50 14.26 -14.07
CA SER A 41 -6.50 13.40 -13.42
C SER A 41 -6.38 13.36 -11.89
N PRO A 42 -5.20 13.23 -11.29
CA PRO A 42 -5.06 13.24 -9.82
C PRO A 42 -5.47 14.56 -9.19
N LEU A 43 -5.16 15.69 -9.84
CA LEU A 43 -5.54 17.02 -9.34
C LEU A 43 -7.07 17.20 -9.38
N LEU A 44 -7.71 16.87 -10.49
CA LEU A 44 -9.15 16.96 -10.64
C LEU A 44 -9.88 16.03 -9.65
N SER A 45 -9.38 14.81 -9.48
CA SER A 45 -9.90 13.88 -8.48
C SER A 45 -9.80 14.45 -7.05
N ASN A 46 -8.68 15.09 -6.70
CA ASN A 46 -8.50 15.70 -5.39
C ASN A 46 -9.45 16.87 -5.16
N ILE A 47 -9.66 17.76 -6.17
CA ILE A 47 -10.61 18.86 -6.08
C ILE A 47 -12.03 18.31 -5.91
N TYR A 48 -12.40 17.29 -6.68
CA TYR A 48 -13.71 16.69 -6.65
C TYR A 48 -14.02 16.02 -5.30
N LEU A 49 -13.08 15.25 -4.78
CA LEU A 49 -13.23 14.58 -3.48
C LEU A 49 -13.10 15.53 -2.28
N HIS A 50 -12.42 16.68 -2.43
CA HIS A 50 -12.45 17.73 -1.41
C HIS A 50 -13.87 18.32 -1.23
N TRP A 51 -14.63 18.41 -2.31
CA TRP A 51 -16.04 18.77 -2.23
C TRP A 51 -16.86 17.76 -1.41
N PHE A 52 -16.59 16.45 -1.59
CA PHE A 52 -17.15 15.41 -0.72
C PHE A 52 -16.85 15.65 0.77
N GLU A 53 -15.58 15.90 1.10
CA GLU A 53 -15.17 16.15 2.49
C GLU A 53 -15.94 17.33 3.11
N THR A 54 -16.11 18.39 2.34
CA THR A 54 -16.84 19.60 2.76
C THR A 54 -18.31 19.29 3.02
N ILE A 55 -19.00 18.64 2.08
CA ILE A 55 -20.43 18.33 2.22
C ILE A 55 -20.68 17.32 3.34
N ALA A 56 -19.86 16.28 3.42
CA ALA A 56 -19.95 15.28 4.48
C ALA A 56 -19.70 15.91 5.86
N GLY A 57 -18.74 16.83 5.96
CA GLY A 57 -18.49 17.61 7.18
C GLY A 57 -19.68 18.47 7.62
N LEU A 58 -20.32 19.15 6.68
CA LEU A 58 -21.52 19.94 6.96
C LEU A 58 -22.69 19.04 7.38
N ALA A 59 -22.88 17.91 6.69
CA ALA A 59 -23.92 16.94 7.05
C ALA A 59 -23.71 16.36 8.45
N ALA A 60 -22.47 16.00 8.78
CA ALA A 60 -22.12 15.52 10.11
C ALA A 60 -22.41 16.57 11.18
N LYS A 61 -22.00 17.82 10.96
CA LYS A 61 -22.31 18.93 11.89
C LYS A 61 -23.81 19.11 12.10
N ALA A 62 -24.60 19.04 11.02
CA ALA A 62 -26.05 19.14 11.09
C ALA A 62 -26.72 18.00 11.89
N MET A 63 -26.09 16.81 11.87
CA MET A 63 -26.53 15.62 12.63
C MET A 63 -25.94 15.55 14.05
N GLY A 64 -25.18 16.56 14.48
CA GLY A 64 -24.44 16.51 15.75
C GLY A 64 -23.32 15.46 15.79
N GLN A 65 -22.89 14.94 14.63
CA GLN A 65 -21.89 13.90 14.52
C GLN A 65 -20.48 14.48 14.56
N ALA A 66 -19.72 14.20 15.60
CA ALA A 66 -18.29 14.48 15.64
C ALA A 66 -17.51 13.43 14.80
N MET A 67 -16.84 13.87 13.76
CA MET A 67 -16.06 12.98 12.88
C MET A 67 -14.80 13.63 12.34
N VAL A 68 -13.86 12.77 11.88
CA VAL A 68 -12.69 13.15 11.12
C VAL A 68 -12.63 12.28 9.86
N ILE A 69 -12.46 12.90 8.70
CA ILE A 69 -12.21 12.21 7.44
C ILE A 69 -10.71 12.23 7.20
N VAL A 70 -10.12 11.06 6.96
CA VAL A 70 -8.74 10.89 6.52
C VAL A 70 -8.76 10.28 5.13
N ARG A 71 -8.30 11.03 4.14
CA ARG A 71 -8.31 10.60 2.73
C ARG A 71 -6.91 10.58 2.13
N TYR A 72 -6.69 9.62 1.26
CA TYR A 72 -5.53 9.53 0.38
C TYR A 72 -6.01 9.09 -1.01
N ALA A 73 -5.96 10.00 -1.96
CA ALA A 73 -6.54 9.83 -3.30
C ALA A 73 -8.03 9.43 -3.22
N ASP A 74 -8.38 8.24 -3.69
CA ASP A 74 -9.73 7.65 -3.67
C ASP A 74 -10.00 6.79 -2.42
N ASP A 75 -8.97 6.44 -1.66
CA ASP A 75 -9.13 5.73 -0.39
C ASP A 75 -9.40 6.72 0.75
N PHE A 76 -10.44 6.50 1.55
CA PHE A 76 -10.72 7.30 2.74
C PHE A 76 -11.26 6.48 3.91
N VAL A 77 -11.07 7.02 5.10
CA VAL A 77 -11.61 6.50 6.36
C VAL A 77 -12.31 7.64 7.10
N ILE A 78 -13.51 7.37 7.58
CA ILE A 78 -14.25 8.26 8.47
C ILE A 78 -14.11 7.72 9.89
N LEU A 79 -13.57 8.53 10.78
CA LEU A 79 -13.38 8.21 12.19
C LEU A 79 -14.44 8.96 12.99
N ALA A 80 -15.20 8.26 13.80
CA ALA A 80 -16.16 8.82 14.72
C ALA A 80 -16.08 8.13 16.07
N LYS A 81 -16.37 8.85 17.15
CA LYS A 81 -16.45 8.26 18.50
C LYS A 81 -17.75 7.47 18.65
N ASP A 82 -18.84 8.12 18.31
CA ASP A 82 -20.17 7.55 18.31
C ASP A 82 -20.73 7.69 16.89
N TRP A 83 -21.44 6.70 16.40
CA TRP A 83 -21.96 6.67 15.04
C TRP A 83 -23.47 6.96 15.07
N ALA A 84 -23.85 8.12 14.56
CA ALA A 84 -25.27 8.51 14.51
C ALA A 84 -26.05 7.61 13.55
N ASP A 85 -27.25 7.22 13.93
CA ASP A 85 -28.15 6.46 13.07
C ASP A 85 -28.40 7.20 11.76
N GLY A 86 -28.36 6.47 10.65
CA GLY A 86 -28.56 7.03 9.32
C GLY A 86 -27.37 7.81 8.75
N PHE A 87 -26.27 8.01 9.49
CA PHE A 87 -25.13 8.77 8.97
C PHE A 87 -24.43 8.07 7.81
N LEU A 88 -24.30 6.72 7.85
CA LEU A 88 -23.73 5.96 6.73
C LEU A 88 -24.55 6.16 5.45
N GLN A 89 -25.88 6.03 5.55
CA GLN A 89 -26.81 6.24 4.44
C GLN A 89 -26.68 7.68 3.89
N LYS A 90 -26.47 8.66 4.78
CA LYS A 90 -26.25 10.04 4.36
C LYS A 90 -24.93 10.20 3.59
N VAL A 91 -23.87 9.56 4.02
CA VAL A 91 -22.56 9.55 3.31
C VAL A 91 -22.71 8.90 1.94
N GLU A 92 -23.39 7.74 1.87
CA GLU A 92 -23.65 7.05 0.60
C GLU A 92 -24.51 7.90 -0.36
N SER A 93 -25.57 8.52 0.13
CA SER A 93 -26.42 9.45 -0.66
C SER A 93 -25.61 10.64 -1.22
N ILE A 94 -24.71 11.22 -0.43
CA ILE A 94 -23.83 12.30 -0.91
C ILE A 94 -22.96 11.81 -2.05
N LEU A 95 -22.33 10.63 -1.92
CA LEU A 95 -21.45 10.08 -2.93
C LEU A 95 -22.20 9.68 -4.21
N GLU A 96 -23.34 8.99 -4.07
CA GLU A 96 -24.08 8.41 -5.20
C GLU A 96 -25.00 9.45 -5.88
N GLU A 97 -25.81 10.16 -5.12
CA GLU A 97 -26.83 11.05 -5.67
C GLU A 97 -26.29 12.43 -6.04
N ARG A 98 -25.43 13.03 -5.17
CA ARG A 98 -24.90 14.37 -5.43
C ARG A 98 -23.64 14.37 -6.29
N MET A 99 -22.78 13.36 -6.10
CA MET A 99 -21.51 13.29 -6.79
C MET A 99 -21.50 12.29 -7.96
N GLY A 100 -22.53 11.46 -8.11
CA GLY A 100 -22.60 10.44 -9.18
C GLY A 100 -21.47 9.42 -9.12
N LEU A 101 -20.91 9.19 -7.91
CA LEU A 101 -19.90 8.17 -7.66
C LEU A 101 -20.61 6.87 -7.23
N THR A 102 -19.99 5.73 -7.51
CA THR A 102 -20.52 4.43 -7.07
C THR A 102 -19.76 3.94 -5.86
N VAL A 103 -20.46 3.74 -4.75
CA VAL A 103 -19.86 3.16 -3.52
C VAL A 103 -19.70 1.66 -3.69
N ASN A 104 -18.49 1.17 -3.51
CA ASN A 104 -18.21 -0.27 -3.50
C ASN A 104 -18.57 -0.86 -2.12
N ARG A 105 -19.80 -1.33 -1.95
CA ARG A 105 -20.33 -1.86 -0.69
C ARG A 105 -19.61 -3.10 -0.18
N GLU A 106 -19.01 -3.89 -1.07
CA GLU A 106 -18.21 -5.06 -0.66
C GLU A 106 -16.91 -4.65 0.06
N LYS A 107 -16.34 -3.51 -0.31
CA LYS A 107 -15.12 -2.97 0.28
C LYS A 107 -15.40 -2.00 1.43
N THR A 108 -16.56 -1.34 1.43
CA THR A 108 -16.98 -0.41 2.49
C THR A 108 -17.39 -1.19 3.73
N LYS A 109 -16.79 -0.84 4.88
CA LYS A 109 -17.05 -1.52 6.16
C LYS A 109 -17.16 -0.51 7.27
N VAL A 110 -18.15 -0.67 8.11
CA VAL A 110 -18.24 -0.01 9.41
C VAL A 110 -17.60 -0.94 10.44
N LEU A 111 -16.64 -0.42 11.20
CA LEU A 111 -15.86 -1.19 12.16
C LEU A 111 -15.86 -0.50 13.52
N ASP A 112 -16.28 -1.21 14.54
CA ASP A 112 -16.02 -0.81 15.92
C ASP A 112 -14.64 -1.32 16.34
N LEU A 113 -13.68 -0.41 16.52
CA LEU A 113 -12.32 -0.75 16.95
C LEU A 113 -12.24 -1.20 18.42
N ASP A 114 -13.30 -1.01 19.20
CA ASP A 114 -13.38 -1.53 20.56
C ASP A 114 -13.87 -2.99 20.61
N ALA A 115 -14.47 -3.48 19.53
CA ALA A 115 -14.84 -4.89 19.43
C ALA A 115 -13.62 -5.81 19.47
N GLU A 116 -13.81 -7.01 19.96
CA GLU A 116 -12.74 -8.00 20.09
C GLU A 116 -12.21 -8.38 18.69
N ARG A 117 -10.88 -8.35 18.53
CA ARG A 117 -10.17 -8.66 17.28
C ARG A 117 -10.47 -7.73 16.09
N ALA A 118 -11.17 -6.63 16.31
CA ALA A 118 -11.37 -5.65 15.25
C ALA A 118 -10.04 -5.06 14.78
N SER A 119 -9.91 -4.91 13.48
CA SER A 119 -8.74 -4.24 12.86
C SER A 119 -9.15 -3.48 11.60
N LEU A 120 -8.59 -2.29 11.45
CA LEU A 120 -8.71 -1.46 10.26
C LEU A 120 -7.41 -1.57 9.46
N THR A 121 -7.52 -1.87 8.17
CA THR A 121 -6.37 -1.78 7.26
C THR A 121 -6.54 -0.57 6.36
N PHE A 122 -5.58 0.37 6.43
CA PHE A 122 -5.58 1.58 5.61
C PHE A 122 -4.15 1.91 5.18
N LEU A 123 -3.94 2.20 3.90
CA LEU A 123 -2.64 2.53 3.28
C LEU A 123 -1.51 1.54 3.64
N GLY A 124 -1.82 0.25 3.70
CA GLY A 124 -0.84 -0.77 4.04
C GLY A 124 -0.55 -0.94 5.52
N TYR A 125 -1.03 -0.06 6.38
CA TYR A 125 -1.01 -0.21 7.84
C TYR A 125 -2.22 -0.98 8.35
N GLU A 126 -2.04 -1.69 9.45
CA GLU A 126 -3.10 -2.31 10.23
C GLU A 126 -3.21 -1.61 11.59
N PHE A 127 -4.39 -1.10 11.92
CA PHE A 127 -4.73 -0.42 13.16
C PHE A 127 -5.63 -1.31 14.00
N ARG A 128 -5.32 -1.47 15.29
CA ARG A 128 -6.13 -2.26 16.23
C ARG A 128 -5.93 -1.80 17.66
N LYS A 129 -6.94 -1.90 18.50
CA LYS A 129 -6.80 -1.68 19.93
C LYS A 129 -6.25 -2.94 20.61
N VAL A 130 -5.16 -2.81 21.34
CA VAL A 130 -4.47 -3.91 22.05
C VAL A 130 -4.40 -3.57 23.53
N ARG A 131 -4.63 -4.57 24.40
CA ARG A 131 -4.43 -4.42 25.85
C ARG A 131 -2.93 -4.36 26.16
N ASP A 132 -2.56 -3.45 27.05
CA ASP A 132 -1.21 -3.41 27.57
C ASP A 132 -0.97 -4.62 28.47
N ARG A 133 -0.06 -5.48 28.03
CA ARG A 133 0.39 -6.66 28.79
C ARG A 133 1.76 -6.46 29.45
N LEU A 134 2.50 -5.41 29.03
CA LEU A 134 3.87 -5.18 29.49
C LEU A 134 3.92 -4.49 30.86
N TYR A 135 3.02 -3.53 31.06
CA TYR A 135 2.98 -2.73 32.28
C TYR A 135 1.82 -3.10 33.20
N GLY A 136 1.03 -4.10 32.85
CA GLY A 136 -0.08 -4.60 33.67
C GLY A 136 -1.22 -3.60 33.91
N THR A 137 -1.24 -2.49 33.20
CA THR A 137 -2.22 -1.41 33.42
C THR A 137 -3.64 -1.77 32.98
N GLY A 138 -3.79 -2.88 32.23
CA GLY A 138 -5.07 -3.29 31.65
C GLY A 138 -5.65 -2.33 30.61
N LYS A 139 -5.03 -1.17 30.41
CA LYS A 139 -5.47 -0.14 29.45
C LYS A 139 -5.29 -0.62 28.01
N ARG A 140 -6.23 -0.23 27.17
CA ARG A 140 -6.13 -0.47 25.70
C ARG A 140 -5.44 0.70 25.04
N TYR A 141 -4.55 0.43 24.11
CA TYR A 141 -3.90 1.44 23.27
C TYR A 141 -4.03 1.11 21.79
N LEU A 142 -3.95 2.11 20.95
CA LEU A 142 -3.97 1.94 19.50
C LEU A 142 -2.60 1.43 19.04
N HIS A 143 -2.57 0.17 18.62
CA HIS A 143 -1.42 -0.44 17.99
C HIS A 143 -1.56 -0.35 16.48
N PHE A 144 -0.55 0.15 15.79
CA PHE A 144 -0.49 0.14 14.34
C PHE A 144 0.89 -0.22 13.82
N GLY A 145 0.92 -0.81 12.64
CA GLY A 145 2.14 -1.26 11.97
C GLY A 145 1.84 -1.90 10.61
N PRO A 146 2.84 -2.50 9.96
CA PRO A 146 2.66 -3.13 8.66
C PRO A 146 1.54 -4.16 8.65
N SER A 147 0.60 -4.04 7.70
CA SER A 147 -0.47 -5.02 7.52
C SER A 147 0.08 -6.37 7.04
N MET A 148 -0.62 -7.46 7.36
CA MET A 148 -0.25 -8.80 6.88
C MET A 148 -0.25 -8.90 5.35
N LYS A 149 -1.12 -8.15 4.66
CA LYS A 149 -1.15 -8.08 3.19
C LYS A 149 0.16 -7.50 2.64
N SER A 150 0.66 -6.41 3.25
CA SER A 150 1.93 -5.78 2.87
C SER A 150 3.12 -6.70 3.15
N VAL A 151 3.17 -7.35 4.32
CA VAL A 151 4.22 -8.32 4.67
C VAL A 151 4.25 -9.49 3.67
N LYS A 152 3.08 -10.06 3.34
CA LYS A 152 2.99 -11.16 2.36
C LYS A 152 3.47 -10.73 0.97
N ARG A 153 3.21 -9.47 0.57
CA ARG A 153 3.71 -8.92 -0.71
C ARG A 153 5.23 -8.87 -0.69
N LEU A 154 5.85 -8.25 0.31
CA LEU A 154 7.29 -8.19 0.46
C LEU A 154 7.93 -9.60 0.47
N CYS A 155 7.38 -10.53 1.24
CA CYS A 155 7.88 -11.91 1.28
C CYS A 155 7.82 -12.60 -0.09
N ARG A 156 6.81 -12.30 -0.91
CA ARG A 156 6.68 -12.84 -2.28
C ARG A 156 7.75 -12.26 -3.20
N GLU A 157 8.03 -10.97 -3.11
CA GLU A 157 9.07 -10.31 -3.89
C GLU A 157 10.46 -10.83 -3.53
N VAL A 158 10.77 -10.93 -2.22
CA VAL A 158 12.01 -11.57 -1.73
C VAL A 158 12.12 -13.02 -2.21
N HIS A 159 11.02 -13.78 -2.19
CA HIS A 159 11.00 -15.13 -2.74
C HIS A 159 11.33 -15.13 -4.23
N GLY A 160 10.79 -14.20 -5.01
CA GLY A 160 11.06 -14.06 -6.44
C GLY A 160 12.55 -13.86 -6.71
N HIS A 161 13.22 -12.97 -5.97
CA HIS A 161 14.67 -12.73 -6.12
C HIS A 161 15.54 -13.90 -5.66
N THR A 162 15.09 -14.66 -4.67
CA THR A 162 15.80 -15.83 -4.12
C THR A 162 15.31 -17.16 -4.69
N HIS A 163 14.61 -17.13 -5.83
CA HIS A 163 14.11 -18.34 -6.49
C HIS A 163 15.22 -19.11 -7.20
N THR A 164 15.03 -20.41 -7.44
CA THR A 164 15.98 -21.31 -8.09
C THR A 164 16.45 -20.79 -9.46
N ARG A 165 15.57 -20.15 -10.23
CA ARG A 165 15.91 -19.55 -11.53
C ARG A 165 17.01 -18.50 -11.47
N ASN A 166 17.25 -17.91 -10.31
CA ASN A 166 18.27 -16.88 -10.09
C ASN A 166 19.57 -17.45 -9.50
N VAL A 167 19.70 -18.77 -9.36
CA VAL A 167 20.84 -19.42 -8.68
C VAL A 167 22.17 -19.13 -9.34
N LEU A 168 22.19 -18.86 -10.66
CA LEU A 168 23.39 -18.50 -11.40
C LEU A 168 23.86 -17.06 -11.15
N LEU A 169 23.00 -16.18 -10.65
CA LEU A 169 23.38 -14.80 -10.35
C LEU A 169 24.41 -14.75 -9.21
N PRO A 170 25.35 -13.79 -9.19
CA PRO A 170 26.21 -13.52 -8.04
C PRO A 170 25.39 -13.28 -6.77
N VAL A 171 25.93 -13.68 -5.61
CA VAL A 171 25.26 -13.49 -4.31
C VAL A 171 25.06 -12.02 -4.03
N GLU A 172 26.05 -11.20 -4.32
CA GLU A 172 26.07 -9.75 -4.17
C GLU A 172 24.88 -9.11 -4.92
N THR A 173 24.67 -9.49 -6.18
CA THR A 173 23.55 -8.99 -7.00
C THR A 173 22.19 -9.33 -6.38
N VAL A 174 22.05 -10.52 -5.81
CA VAL A 174 20.79 -10.92 -5.16
C VAL A 174 20.61 -10.18 -3.84
N VAL A 175 21.68 -9.98 -3.06
CA VAL A 175 21.66 -9.19 -1.83
C VAL A 175 21.27 -7.75 -2.11
N GLU A 176 21.86 -7.10 -3.12
CA GLU A 176 21.51 -5.72 -3.52
C GLU A 176 20.02 -5.57 -3.87
N ARG A 177 19.47 -6.52 -4.65
CA ARG A 177 18.04 -6.50 -5.00
C ARG A 177 17.15 -6.66 -3.78
N VAL A 178 17.51 -7.54 -2.87
CA VAL A 178 16.77 -7.76 -1.61
C VAL A 178 16.90 -6.54 -0.70
N ASN A 179 18.08 -5.93 -0.61
CA ASN A 179 18.32 -4.72 0.20
C ASN A 179 17.43 -3.58 -0.26
N ARG A 180 17.38 -3.30 -1.57
CA ARG A 180 16.50 -2.26 -2.12
C ARG A 180 15.05 -2.45 -1.70
N LEU A 181 14.52 -3.67 -1.81
CA LEU A 181 13.16 -3.97 -1.35
C LEU A 181 12.96 -3.73 0.15
N LEU A 182 13.94 -4.12 0.97
CA LEU A 182 13.86 -3.96 2.42
C LEU A 182 13.97 -2.50 2.84
N GLU A 183 14.83 -1.72 2.21
CA GLU A 183 15.01 -0.29 2.46
C GLU A 183 13.76 0.50 2.09
N GLU A 184 13.23 0.30 0.87
CA GLU A 184 12.00 0.95 0.41
C GLU A 184 10.81 0.61 1.32
N TRP A 185 10.64 -0.68 1.60
CA TRP A 185 9.55 -1.14 2.45
C TRP A 185 9.71 -0.69 3.91
N GLY A 186 10.92 -0.79 4.47
CA GLY A 186 11.22 -0.37 5.83
C GLY A 186 11.09 1.14 6.01
N GLY A 187 11.51 1.93 5.01
CA GLY A 187 11.38 3.38 4.98
C GLY A 187 9.92 3.85 5.02
N PHE A 188 9.00 3.08 4.45
CA PHE A 188 7.57 3.38 4.53
C PHE A 188 7.00 3.16 5.95
N TYR A 189 7.47 2.15 6.69
CA TYR A 189 6.95 1.78 8.01
C TYR A 189 7.79 2.35 9.17
N THR A 190 8.05 3.65 9.13
CA THR A 190 8.86 4.35 10.16
C THR A 190 8.10 4.69 11.44
N VAL A 191 6.76 4.70 11.38
CA VAL A 191 5.88 5.07 12.50
C VAL A 191 5.15 3.86 13.08
N GLY A 192 4.67 3.99 14.31
CA GLY A 192 3.92 2.94 15.00
C GLY A 192 4.79 1.89 15.69
N TYR A 193 4.41 0.62 15.62
CA TYR A 193 5.05 -0.47 16.36
C TYR A 193 5.53 -1.61 15.43
N PRO A 194 6.40 -1.35 14.45
CA PRO A 194 6.79 -2.33 13.44
C PRO A 194 7.80 -3.38 13.96
N SER A 195 8.45 -3.19 15.11
CA SER A 195 9.60 -3.98 15.57
C SER A 195 9.37 -5.50 15.57
N ARG A 196 8.17 -5.95 15.97
CA ARG A 196 7.83 -7.37 15.96
C ARG A 196 7.73 -7.93 14.54
N VAL A 197 7.17 -7.14 13.64
CA VAL A 197 7.02 -7.49 12.22
C VAL A 197 8.40 -7.49 11.55
N PHE A 198 9.22 -6.47 11.80
CA PHE A 198 10.59 -6.38 11.28
C PHE A 198 11.44 -7.59 11.66
N ARG A 199 11.37 -8.05 12.91
CA ARG A 199 12.06 -9.29 13.33
C ARG A 199 11.62 -10.52 12.54
N LYS A 200 10.30 -10.66 12.31
CA LYS A 200 9.77 -11.78 11.51
C LYS A 200 10.23 -11.71 10.05
N VAL A 201 10.23 -10.52 9.45
CA VAL A 201 10.70 -10.31 8.09
C VAL A 201 12.19 -10.59 7.98
N ASN A 202 13.02 -10.05 8.88
CA ASN A 202 14.46 -10.32 8.91
C ASN A 202 14.77 -11.82 9.01
N HIS A 203 14.06 -12.54 9.88
CA HIS A 203 14.20 -13.99 9.98
C HIS A 203 13.80 -14.71 8.68
N TYR A 204 12.70 -14.30 8.07
CA TYR A 204 12.26 -14.86 6.79
C TYR A 204 13.31 -14.63 5.68
N VAL A 205 13.81 -13.39 5.56
CA VAL A 205 14.84 -13.02 4.57
C VAL A 205 16.09 -13.86 4.76
N LEU A 206 16.62 -13.95 5.99
CA LEU A 206 17.79 -14.78 6.29
C LEU A 206 17.56 -16.24 5.88
N LYS A 207 16.42 -16.81 6.23
CA LYS A 207 16.05 -18.19 5.85
C LYS A 207 15.96 -18.37 4.33
N ARG A 208 15.51 -17.36 3.60
CA ARG A 208 15.46 -17.38 2.12
C ARG A 208 16.87 -17.31 1.51
N MET A 209 17.73 -16.42 2.03
CA MET A 209 19.11 -16.29 1.59
C MET A 209 19.93 -17.54 1.88
N ALA A 210 19.79 -18.14 3.06
CA ALA A 210 20.41 -19.42 3.39
C ALA A 210 20.00 -20.54 2.41
N ARG A 211 18.72 -20.63 2.07
CA ARG A 211 18.23 -21.58 1.05
C ARG A 211 18.78 -21.28 -0.34
N PHE A 212 18.96 -20.02 -0.70
CA PHE A 212 19.55 -19.60 -1.96
C PHE A 212 21.02 -20.02 -2.04
N LEU A 213 21.83 -19.76 -1.00
CA LEU A 213 23.22 -20.21 -0.92
C LEU A 213 23.34 -21.73 -0.99
N ASN A 214 22.49 -22.46 -0.26
CA ASN A 214 22.47 -23.91 -0.28
C ASN A 214 22.19 -24.52 -1.66
N ARG A 215 21.52 -23.81 -2.54
CA ARG A 215 21.27 -24.25 -3.91
C ARG A 215 22.39 -23.88 -4.88
N LYS A 216 23.20 -22.89 -4.52
CA LYS A 216 24.32 -22.42 -5.35
C LYS A 216 25.50 -23.38 -5.35
N SER A 217 25.72 -24.10 -4.25
CA SER A 217 26.81 -25.03 -4.09
C SER A 217 26.31 -26.46 -3.87
N GLN A 218 26.89 -27.39 -4.57
CA GLN A 218 26.72 -28.83 -4.34
C GLN A 218 27.61 -29.36 -3.20
N ARG A 219 28.57 -28.54 -2.72
CA ARG A 219 29.48 -28.90 -1.63
C ARG A 219 28.81 -28.72 -0.27
N TYR A 220 29.21 -29.50 0.72
CA TYR A 220 28.66 -29.44 2.08
C TYR A 220 29.04 -28.15 2.81
N ASP A 221 30.25 -27.65 2.59
CA ASP A 221 30.71 -26.37 3.12
C ASP A 221 30.37 -25.25 2.15
N ARG A 222 29.38 -24.46 2.52
CA ARG A 222 28.72 -23.45 1.68
C ARG A 222 28.94 -22.02 2.16
N LEU A 223 29.49 -21.90 3.36
CA LEU A 223 29.85 -20.63 3.96
C LEU A 223 31.32 -20.36 3.69
N LYS A 224 31.64 -19.18 3.14
CA LYS A 224 32.98 -18.80 2.76
C LYS A 224 33.64 -17.84 3.75
N TYR A 225 32.85 -17.01 4.39
CA TYR A 225 33.31 -15.84 5.14
C TYR A 225 32.91 -15.88 6.63
N ALA A 226 32.04 -16.80 7.04
CA ALA A 226 31.61 -16.90 8.43
C ALA A 226 31.08 -18.30 8.78
N ASP A 227 31.08 -18.65 10.07
CA ASP A 227 30.57 -19.92 10.58
C ASP A 227 29.04 -20.05 10.57
N THR A 228 28.34 -18.96 10.35
CA THR A 228 26.88 -18.90 10.35
C THR A 228 26.33 -18.19 9.13
N TYR A 229 25.14 -18.58 8.67
CA TYR A 229 24.43 -17.86 7.60
C TYR A 229 24.18 -16.39 7.93
N TYR A 230 24.10 -16.07 9.21
CA TYR A 230 23.93 -14.69 9.66
C TYR A 230 25.21 -13.86 9.41
N GLY A 231 26.37 -14.38 9.81
CA GLY A 231 27.65 -13.74 9.56
C GLY A 231 27.98 -13.67 8.07
N GLU A 232 27.71 -14.75 7.33
CA GLU A 232 27.88 -14.79 5.88
C GLU A 232 27.06 -13.70 5.18
N MET A 233 25.79 -13.53 5.55
CA MET A 233 24.95 -12.50 4.99
C MET A 233 25.35 -11.10 5.42
N ALA A 234 25.90 -10.93 6.63
CA ALA A 234 26.47 -9.67 7.08
C ALA A 234 27.70 -9.28 6.27
N HIS A 235 28.56 -10.25 5.90
CA HIS A 235 29.69 -10.04 5.00
C HIS A 235 29.24 -9.51 3.62
N TYR A 236 28.17 -10.08 3.06
CA TYR A 236 27.60 -9.60 1.81
C TYR A 236 26.78 -8.30 1.96
N GLY A 237 26.72 -7.69 3.15
CA GLY A 237 26.02 -6.44 3.39
C GLY A 237 24.50 -6.55 3.37
N LEU A 238 23.92 -7.70 3.77
CA LEU A 238 22.49 -7.86 3.83
C LEU A 238 21.86 -6.89 4.83
N TYR A 239 20.98 -6.02 4.33
CA TYR A 239 20.29 -5.03 5.12
C TYR A 239 19.34 -5.68 6.15
N ARG A 240 19.30 -5.10 7.36
CA ARG A 240 18.36 -5.49 8.42
C ARG A 240 17.40 -4.37 8.72
N LEU A 241 16.14 -4.69 8.64
CA LEU A 241 15.09 -3.81 9.13
C LEU A 241 15.30 -3.54 10.62
N ALA A 242 15.55 -2.29 10.97
CA ALA A 242 15.67 -1.82 12.33
C ALA A 242 14.72 -0.65 12.55
N TRP A 243 14.05 -0.62 13.69
CA TRP A 243 13.22 0.50 14.05
C TRP A 243 14.03 1.46 14.92
N ALA A 244 14.29 2.66 14.41
CA ALA A 244 15.01 3.68 15.14
C ALA A 244 14.14 4.25 16.25
N LYS A 245 14.60 4.19 17.51
CA LYS A 245 13.90 4.73 18.69
C LYS A 245 13.60 6.24 18.60
N THR A 246 14.25 6.95 17.71
CA THR A 246 14.10 8.41 17.49
C THR A 246 12.72 8.82 16.96
N ALA A 247 11.97 7.91 16.32
CA ALA A 247 10.61 8.19 15.86
C ALA A 247 9.56 8.27 17.00
N ARG A 248 9.88 7.86 18.22
CA ARG A 248 8.96 7.87 19.36
C ARG A 248 8.63 9.26 19.93
N ARG A 249 9.33 10.33 19.53
CA ARG A 249 9.21 11.67 20.16
C ARG A 249 8.35 12.68 19.38
N ARG A 250 7.64 12.26 18.32
CA ARG A 250 6.83 13.18 17.51
C ARG A 250 5.41 12.66 17.24
N ILE A 251 4.72 12.24 18.28
CA ILE A 251 3.25 12.17 18.28
C ILE A 251 2.76 12.68 19.64
#